data_ee95190741f429f743c7309346142112
#
_entry.id   ee95190741f429f743c7309346142112
#
_cell.length_a   1.000
_cell.length_b   1.000
_cell.length_c   1.000
_cell.angle_alpha   90.00
_cell.angle_beta   90.00
_cell.angle_gamma   90.00
#
_symmetry.space_group_name_H-M   'P 1'
#
loop_
_entity.id
_entity.type
_entity.pdbx_description
1 polymer ?
#
loop_
_entity_poly.entity_id
_entity_poly.type
_entity_poly.pdbx_seq_one_letter_code
_entity_poly.pdbx_strand_id
1 'polypeptide(L)'
;MPTKIAFLASLTALALAAQVRNFQPVTQQMLENPSPDDWLMYSRTYDAQRFSPLKQITKQNVSQLRMVFTRGMGAGQTETIPLVHNGVMYIIAPGALVQALDATNGDLIWEYKRKVPNNVAAQARPKALAIYQDVILYTAPDSAVVGLDARTGEQRWETKVDKRGNTSGGIAVEGKMISGGACAGNRDSCYISAHDALTGKEVWRFYTTPAPGEPGDETWGGADVKNRQASTWGLPGTYDPVRKIIYWGIANPMPDQRILRHDGNPDAVSRTAPADLYSNSTVAIDANTGKLSWYYQHLPGDDWDSDYTHERTLLHTRVAPDPKFVKWINPAIAKGAERDVAVTVGEAGGIFELDRATGQFLWANPFPFDDPNYVISDIDVKTGKTSINWNNVFKTPGEHHVICFWNTRSYWPTAYSPNTNSLYVPYIDNCRDLTTPGPAGRGGWHVVPRPGGDPNALTGIAKINLSTGEMLRFDVGRTPGNGAVLATAGDLIFHGDMNRRFRAFDAATGKKLWEAVLGGNVSVSTMSYAVKGKQYIAVMTGNNPKVPELLGEFPEIKIQPDYNALYVFALP
;
A
#
# COMPACT_ATOMS: atom_id res chain seq x y z
N MET A 1 -9.16 -46.28 -66.38
CA MET A 1 -9.25 -45.99 -64.91
C MET A 1 -8.77 -44.56 -64.72
N PRO A 2 -9.60 -43.60 -64.34
CA PRO A 2 -9.09 -42.24 -64.08
C PRO A 2 -8.79 -42.07 -62.60
N THR A 3 -7.57 -41.62 -62.35
CA THR A 3 -7.01 -41.34 -61.04
C THR A 3 -7.64 -40.05 -60.49
N LYS A 4 -8.35 -40.14 -59.34
CA LYS A 4 -8.88 -38.99 -58.63
C LYS A 4 -7.79 -38.37 -57.77
N ILE A 5 -7.36 -37.17 -58.11
CA ILE A 5 -6.48 -36.34 -57.28
C ILE A 5 -7.37 -35.60 -56.28
N ALA A 6 -7.27 -35.95 -55.01
CA ALA A 6 -7.93 -35.25 -53.89
C ALA A 6 -7.06 -34.03 -53.50
N PHE A 7 -7.58 -32.81 -53.69
CA PHE A 7 -7.00 -31.58 -53.14
C PHE A 7 -7.39 -31.51 -51.63
N LEU A 8 -6.42 -31.68 -50.76
CA LEU A 8 -6.58 -31.32 -49.36
C LEU A 8 -6.34 -29.83 -49.24
N ALA A 9 -7.41 -29.07 -49.09
CA ALA A 9 -7.34 -27.67 -48.66
C ALA A 9 -7.11 -27.63 -47.16
N SER A 10 -5.87 -27.36 -46.71
CA SER A 10 -5.55 -27.05 -45.31
C SER A 10 -6.12 -25.66 -44.97
N LEU A 11 -7.25 -25.63 -44.28
CA LEU A 11 -7.73 -24.43 -43.58
C LEU A 11 -6.81 -24.20 -42.36
N THR A 12 -5.80 -23.35 -42.50
CA THR A 12 -5.14 -22.72 -41.38
C THR A 12 -6.12 -21.68 -40.79
N ALA A 13 -6.84 -22.07 -39.76
CA ALA A 13 -7.56 -21.13 -38.91
C ALA A 13 -6.50 -20.30 -38.20
N LEU A 14 -6.23 -19.09 -38.69
CA LEU A 14 -5.59 -18.06 -37.89
C LEU A 14 -6.51 -17.80 -36.68
N ALA A 15 -6.15 -18.35 -35.54
CA ALA A 15 -6.69 -17.88 -34.28
C ALA A 15 -6.31 -16.42 -34.16
N LEU A 16 -7.24 -15.51 -34.44
CA LEU A 16 -7.12 -14.11 -34.07
C LEU A 16 -6.91 -14.09 -32.56
N ALA A 17 -5.67 -13.95 -32.11
CA ALA A 17 -5.39 -13.73 -30.69
C ALA A 17 -6.24 -12.55 -30.24
N ALA A 18 -7.01 -12.72 -29.19
CA ALA A 18 -7.78 -11.64 -28.59
C ALA A 18 -6.80 -10.55 -28.14
N GLN A 19 -7.00 -9.33 -28.60
CA GLN A 19 -6.09 -8.21 -28.34
C GLN A 19 -6.86 -6.92 -28.06
N VAL A 20 -6.25 -6.03 -27.29
CA VAL A 20 -6.78 -4.69 -27.05
C VAL A 20 -6.76 -3.91 -28.37
N ARG A 21 -7.95 -3.52 -28.83
CA ARG A 21 -8.10 -2.72 -30.04
C ARG A 21 -7.90 -1.23 -29.73
N ASN A 22 -7.32 -0.48 -30.68
CA ASN A 22 -7.14 0.97 -30.58
C ASN A 22 -6.39 1.41 -29.29
N PHE A 23 -5.41 0.62 -28.87
CA PHE A 23 -4.59 0.94 -27.70
C PHE A 23 -3.85 2.27 -27.91
N GLN A 24 -3.92 3.16 -26.92
CA GLN A 24 -3.16 4.39 -26.86
C GLN A 24 -1.95 4.22 -25.93
N PRO A 25 -0.70 4.46 -26.37
CA PRO A 25 0.47 4.39 -25.50
C PRO A 25 0.37 5.38 -24.33
N VAL A 26 0.65 4.91 -23.11
CA VAL A 26 0.61 5.73 -21.89
C VAL A 26 1.91 6.51 -21.78
N THR A 27 1.85 7.81 -22.00
CA THR A 27 3.01 8.70 -21.92
C THR A 27 3.29 9.17 -20.48
N GLN A 28 4.48 9.71 -20.23
CA GLN A 28 4.82 10.34 -18.96
C GLN A 28 3.84 11.47 -18.61
N GLN A 29 3.44 12.28 -19.57
CA GLN A 29 2.47 13.35 -19.38
C GLN A 29 1.09 12.82 -18.93
N MET A 30 0.66 11.67 -19.46
CA MET A 30 -0.59 11.03 -19.01
C MET A 30 -0.48 10.47 -17.58
N LEU A 31 0.69 10.00 -17.16
CA LEU A 31 0.93 9.57 -15.78
C LEU A 31 0.96 10.75 -14.80
N GLU A 32 1.48 11.91 -15.21
CA GLU A 32 1.49 13.13 -14.40
C GLU A 32 0.09 13.77 -14.31
N ASN A 33 -0.67 13.73 -15.41
CA ASN A 33 -2.01 14.31 -15.50
C ASN A 33 -2.97 13.31 -16.16
N PRO A 34 -3.38 12.25 -15.43
CA PRO A 34 -4.24 11.22 -16.00
C PRO A 34 -5.64 11.75 -16.30
N SER A 35 -6.22 11.27 -17.41
CA SER A 35 -7.62 11.50 -17.73
C SER A 35 -8.49 11.20 -16.49
N PRO A 36 -9.56 11.98 -16.24
CA PRO A 36 -10.55 11.62 -15.23
C PRO A 36 -11.10 10.20 -15.36
N ASP A 37 -11.16 9.69 -16.58
CA ASP A 37 -11.73 8.38 -16.92
C ASP A 37 -10.78 7.22 -16.60
N ASP A 38 -9.48 7.49 -16.51
CA ASP A 38 -8.42 6.50 -16.34
C ASP A 38 -7.99 6.32 -14.87
N TRP A 39 -7.43 5.14 -14.57
CA TRP A 39 -6.77 4.80 -13.31
C TRP A 39 -5.42 4.14 -13.59
N LEU A 40 -4.35 4.97 -13.80
CA LEU A 40 -3.10 4.54 -14.41
C LEU A 40 -2.04 4.01 -13.43
N MET A 41 -2.29 4.09 -12.12
CA MET A 41 -1.39 3.56 -11.08
C MET A 41 -2.17 3.19 -9.81
N TYR A 42 -1.51 2.58 -8.82
CA TYR A 42 -2.18 2.00 -7.64
C TYR A 42 -3.10 2.96 -6.86
N SER A 43 -2.80 4.25 -6.89
CA SER A 43 -3.63 5.29 -6.24
C SER A 43 -4.13 6.36 -7.20
N ARG A 44 -4.25 6.06 -8.48
CA ARG A 44 -4.68 6.89 -9.59
C ARG A 44 -3.63 7.92 -10.04
N THR A 45 -3.04 8.64 -9.11
CA THR A 45 -2.07 9.75 -9.33
C THR A 45 -0.80 9.52 -8.53
N TYR A 46 0.29 10.15 -8.94
CA TYR A 46 1.60 10.03 -8.30
C TYR A 46 1.64 10.49 -6.84
N ASP A 47 0.71 11.35 -6.45
CA ASP A 47 0.60 11.89 -5.09
C ASP A 47 -0.13 10.96 -4.10
N ALA A 48 -0.58 9.81 -4.54
CA ALA A 48 -1.28 8.80 -3.76
C ALA A 48 -2.54 9.32 -3.03
N GLN A 49 -3.21 10.33 -3.57
CA GLN A 49 -4.43 10.87 -2.94
C GLN A 49 -5.64 9.93 -3.06
N ARG A 50 -5.66 9.00 -4.02
CA ARG A 50 -6.82 8.11 -4.30
C ARG A 50 -8.13 8.88 -4.43
N PHE A 51 -8.06 10.03 -5.04
CA PHE A 51 -9.20 10.89 -5.33
C PHE A 51 -9.61 10.75 -6.80
N SER A 52 -10.88 10.43 -7.04
CA SER A 52 -11.45 10.44 -8.39
C SER A 52 -12.12 11.79 -8.67
N PRO A 53 -11.76 12.50 -9.74
CA PRO A 53 -12.42 13.75 -10.12
C PRO A 53 -13.78 13.55 -10.76
N LEU A 54 -14.20 12.30 -11.00
CA LEU A 54 -15.51 11.95 -11.52
C LEU A 54 -16.61 12.29 -10.51
N LYS A 55 -17.70 12.89 -10.99
CA LYS A 55 -18.82 13.39 -10.17
C LYS A 55 -20.20 13.03 -10.73
N GLN A 56 -20.30 12.02 -11.56
CA GLN A 56 -21.61 11.52 -12.02
C GLN A 56 -22.34 10.83 -10.87
N ILE A 57 -21.59 10.10 -10.02
CA ILE A 57 -22.11 9.48 -8.79
C ILE A 57 -21.88 10.47 -7.64
N THR A 58 -22.99 10.90 -7.00
CA THR A 58 -23.01 11.94 -5.97
C THR A 58 -23.80 11.47 -4.75
N LYS A 59 -23.80 12.28 -3.69
CA LYS A 59 -24.61 12.02 -2.48
C LYS A 59 -26.10 11.87 -2.78
N GLN A 60 -26.60 12.54 -3.81
CA GLN A 60 -28.03 12.55 -4.16
C GLN A 60 -28.48 11.29 -4.90
N ASN A 61 -27.57 10.61 -5.62
CA ASN A 61 -27.93 9.47 -6.47
C ASN A 61 -27.21 8.16 -6.13
N VAL A 62 -26.26 8.16 -5.20
CA VAL A 62 -25.48 6.96 -4.83
C VAL A 62 -26.36 5.79 -4.37
N SER A 63 -27.53 6.06 -3.81
CA SER A 63 -28.52 5.03 -3.43
C SER A 63 -29.06 4.24 -4.63
N GLN A 64 -28.88 4.75 -5.84
CA GLN A 64 -29.31 4.10 -7.08
C GLN A 64 -28.25 3.19 -7.70
N LEU A 65 -27.03 3.12 -7.12
CA LEU A 65 -25.99 2.23 -7.62
C LEU A 65 -26.46 0.78 -7.73
N ARG A 66 -26.16 0.17 -8.89
CA ARG A 66 -26.43 -1.23 -9.18
C ARG A 66 -25.17 -1.93 -9.62
N MET A 67 -25.06 -3.20 -9.31
CA MET A 67 -24.02 -4.06 -9.87
C MET A 67 -24.24 -4.18 -11.37
N VAL A 68 -23.21 -3.84 -12.15
CA VAL A 68 -23.22 -3.98 -13.62
C VAL A 68 -22.76 -5.36 -14.02
N PHE A 69 -21.65 -5.81 -13.40
CA PHE A 69 -21.13 -7.15 -13.57
C PHE A 69 -20.32 -7.58 -12.35
N THR A 70 -20.09 -8.87 -12.25
CA THR A 70 -19.08 -9.48 -11.36
C THR A 70 -18.28 -10.48 -12.15
N ARG A 71 -16.99 -10.60 -11.82
CA ARG A 71 -16.09 -11.61 -12.36
C ARG A 71 -15.46 -12.41 -11.26
N GLY A 72 -15.75 -13.72 -11.21
CA GLY A 72 -15.06 -14.66 -10.33
C GLY A 72 -13.59 -14.80 -10.73
N MET A 73 -12.72 -14.94 -9.75
CA MET A 73 -11.29 -15.14 -9.91
C MET A 73 -10.88 -16.47 -9.27
N GLY A 74 -9.74 -17.03 -9.65
CA GLY A 74 -9.26 -18.29 -9.09
C GLY A 74 -8.99 -18.26 -7.58
N ALA A 75 -8.80 -19.43 -6.99
CA ALA A 75 -8.37 -19.57 -5.59
C ALA A 75 -6.95 -19.03 -5.39
N GLY A 76 -6.63 -18.59 -4.17
CA GLY A 76 -5.33 -18.04 -3.79
C GLY A 76 -5.43 -16.68 -3.12
N GLN A 77 -4.26 -16.09 -2.82
CA GLN A 77 -4.20 -14.78 -2.21
C GLN A 77 -4.33 -13.67 -3.25
N THR A 78 -4.92 -12.53 -2.86
CA THR A 78 -5.01 -11.34 -3.69
C THR A 78 -4.93 -10.06 -2.85
N GLU A 79 -4.07 -9.15 -3.27
CA GLU A 79 -3.93 -7.80 -2.73
C GLU A 79 -3.88 -6.77 -3.88
N THR A 80 -4.37 -7.16 -5.05
CA THR A 80 -4.19 -6.40 -6.28
C THR A 80 -5.05 -5.15 -6.34
N ILE A 81 -4.47 -4.12 -6.94
CA ILE A 81 -5.14 -2.88 -7.33
C ILE A 81 -5.08 -2.80 -8.85
N PRO A 82 -6.22 -2.89 -9.55
CA PRO A 82 -6.25 -2.84 -11.00
C PRO A 82 -5.81 -1.48 -11.56
N LEU A 83 -5.38 -1.48 -12.83
CA LEU A 83 -5.26 -0.28 -13.65
C LEU A 83 -6.43 -0.23 -14.64
N VAL A 84 -6.86 0.97 -15.01
CA VAL A 84 -7.81 1.15 -16.11
C VAL A 84 -7.26 2.21 -17.06
N HIS A 85 -7.18 1.85 -18.35
CA HIS A 85 -6.76 2.74 -19.40
C HIS A 85 -7.61 2.53 -20.64
N ASN A 86 -8.24 3.61 -21.13
CA ASN A 86 -9.05 3.60 -22.36
C ASN A 86 -10.08 2.45 -22.43
N GLY A 87 -10.76 2.18 -21.30
CA GLY A 87 -11.79 1.14 -21.19
C GLY A 87 -11.26 -0.28 -21.05
N VAL A 88 -9.96 -0.47 -20.88
CA VAL A 88 -9.33 -1.77 -20.55
C VAL A 88 -8.86 -1.78 -19.10
N MET A 89 -9.24 -2.83 -18.37
CA MET A 89 -8.78 -3.06 -16.99
C MET A 89 -7.67 -4.12 -16.97
N TYR A 90 -6.51 -3.76 -16.41
CA TYR A 90 -5.40 -4.69 -16.19
C TYR A 90 -5.34 -5.07 -14.72
N ILE A 91 -5.29 -6.36 -14.44
CA ILE A 91 -5.42 -6.88 -13.08
C ILE A 91 -4.46 -8.06 -12.85
N ILE A 92 -3.94 -8.18 -11.62
CA ILE A 92 -3.26 -9.38 -11.16
C ILE A 92 -4.31 -10.28 -10.50
N ALA A 93 -4.55 -11.44 -11.09
CA ALA A 93 -5.42 -12.45 -10.51
C ALA A 93 -4.62 -13.45 -9.66
N PRO A 94 -5.27 -14.17 -8.71
CA PRO A 94 -4.63 -15.23 -7.96
C PRO A 94 -3.94 -16.25 -8.87
N GLY A 95 -2.86 -16.88 -8.38
CA GLY A 95 -2.12 -17.86 -9.17
C GLY A 95 -1.06 -17.28 -10.12
N ALA A 96 -0.59 -16.07 -9.86
CA ALA A 96 0.42 -15.37 -10.67
C ALA A 96 -0.03 -15.09 -12.12
N LEU A 97 -1.30 -14.70 -12.25
CA LEU A 97 -1.94 -14.34 -13.52
C LEU A 97 -1.98 -12.82 -13.69
N VAL A 98 -1.70 -12.33 -14.89
CA VAL A 98 -2.03 -10.95 -15.30
C VAL A 98 -3.07 -11.02 -16.40
N GLN A 99 -4.15 -10.28 -16.27
CA GLN A 99 -5.27 -10.30 -17.20
C GLN A 99 -5.58 -8.88 -17.68
N ALA A 100 -5.99 -8.75 -18.96
CA ALA A 100 -6.68 -7.58 -19.48
C ALA A 100 -8.15 -7.92 -19.68
N LEU A 101 -9.02 -7.05 -19.19
CA LEU A 101 -10.46 -7.22 -19.22
C LEU A 101 -11.11 -6.01 -19.91
N ASP A 102 -12.24 -6.20 -20.57
CA ASP A 102 -13.14 -5.09 -20.92
C ASP A 102 -13.70 -4.49 -19.62
N ALA A 103 -13.39 -3.22 -19.36
CA ALA A 103 -13.77 -2.55 -18.13
C ALA A 103 -15.30 -2.29 -18.01
N THR A 104 -16.09 -2.54 -19.07
CA THR A 104 -17.55 -2.32 -19.08
C THR A 104 -18.35 -3.55 -18.68
N ASN A 105 -17.79 -4.77 -18.89
CA ASN A 105 -18.52 -6.03 -18.69
C ASN A 105 -17.68 -7.16 -18.06
N GLY A 106 -16.35 -6.96 -17.91
CA GLY A 106 -15.44 -7.93 -17.31
C GLY A 106 -15.01 -9.08 -18.25
N ASP A 107 -15.27 -9.00 -19.55
CA ASP A 107 -14.84 -10.01 -20.51
C ASP A 107 -13.32 -10.06 -20.62
N LEU A 108 -12.76 -11.29 -20.65
CA LEU A 108 -11.33 -11.51 -20.79
C LEU A 108 -10.88 -11.16 -22.22
N ILE A 109 -9.91 -10.25 -22.33
CA ILE A 109 -9.27 -9.91 -23.61
C ILE A 109 -8.02 -10.78 -23.79
N TRP A 110 -7.10 -10.78 -22.83
CA TRP A 110 -5.93 -11.64 -22.82
C TRP A 110 -5.49 -12.00 -21.40
N GLU A 111 -4.69 -13.06 -21.27
CA GLU A 111 -4.13 -13.56 -20.02
C GLU A 111 -2.66 -13.92 -20.20
N TYR A 112 -1.83 -13.51 -19.24
CA TYR A 112 -0.46 -13.97 -19.06
C TYR A 112 -0.34 -14.77 -17.78
N LYS A 113 0.13 -16.02 -17.88
CA LYS A 113 0.37 -16.91 -16.72
C LYS A 113 1.87 -17.06 -16.48
N ARG A 114 2.35 -16.57 -15.34
CA ARG A 114 3.73 -16.79 -14.92
C ARG A 114 3.97 -18.25 -14.58
N LYS A 115 5.00 -18.88 -15.19
CA LYS A 115 5.40 -20.25 -14.89
C LYS A 115 6.27 -20.26 -13.63
N VAL A 116 5.66 -20.57 -12.49
CA VAL A 116 6.31 -20.72 -11.17
C VAL A 116 5.78 -21.97 -10.46
N PRO A 117 6.48 -22.51 -9.43
CA PRO A 117 5.95 -23.60 -8.62
C PRO A 117 4.58 -23.26 -8.03
N ASN A 118 3.68 -24.25 -7.91
CA ASN A 118 2.31 -24.04 -7.46
C ASN A 118 2.20 -23.36 -6.08
N ASN A 119 3.08 -23.69 -5.14
CA ASN A 119 3.12 -23.05 -3.83
C ASN A 119 3.51 -21.56 -3.91
N VAL A 120 4.38 -21.18 -4.85
CA VAL A 120 4.74 -19.78 -5.11
C VAL A 120 3.56 -19.05 -5.77
N ALA A 121 2.92 -19.68 -6.77
CA ALA A 121 1.74 -19.12 -7.43
C ALA A 121 0.57 -18.88 -6.46
N ALA A 122 0.29 -19.83 -5.56
CA ALA A 122 -0.81 -19.74 -4.60
C ALA A 122 -0.62 -18.61 -3.56
N GLN A 123 0.64 -18.26 -3.26
CA GLN A 123 0.98 -17.19 -2.33
C GLN A 123 1.29 -15.84 -3.02
N ALA A 124 1.22 -15.81 -4.35
CA ALA A 124 1.50 -14.61 -5.13
C ALA A 124 0.43 -13.54 -4.87
N ARG A 125 0.88 -12.37 -4.36
CA ARG A 125 0.00 -11.24 -4.03
C ARG A 125 0.62 -9.86 -4.31
N PRO A 126 1.22 -9.64 -5.49
CA PRO A 126 1.70 -8.31 -5.83
C PRO A 126 0.52 -7.31 -5.82
N LYS A 127 0.73 -6.13 -5.23
CA LYS A 127 -0.34 -5.15 -5.04
C LYS A 127 -0.60 -4.30 -6.27
N ALA A 128 0.44 -3.99 -7.05
CA ALA A 128 0.33 -3.03 -8.13
C ALA A 128 1.00 -3.52 -9.41
N LEU A 129 0.33 -3.25 -10.53
CA LEU A 129 0.93 -3.13 -11.86
C LEU A 129 1.35 -1.69 -12.10
N ALA A 130 2.27 -1.47 -13.02
CA ALA A 130 2.51 -0.17 -13.62
C ALA A 130 2.35 -0.26 -15.15
N ILE A 131 2.15 0.87 -15.82
CA ILE A 131 2.02 0.94 -17.27
C ILE A 131 2.86 2.10 -17.80
N TYR A 132 3.61 1.86 -18.86
CA TYR A 132 4.35 2.88 -19.58
C TYR A 132 4.41 2.56 -21.06
N GLN A 133 4.10 3.52 -21.90
CA GLN A 133 3.90 3.33 -23.33
C GLN A 133 2.90 2.18 -23.58
N ASP A 134 3.30 1.13 -24.26
CA ASP A 134 2.51 -0.07 -24.52
C ASP A 134 3.02 -1.29 -23.72
N VAL A 135 3.64 -1.06 -22.55
CA VAL A 135 4.18 -2.10 -21.67
C VAL A 135 3.46 -2.10 -20.31
N ILE A 136 2.91 -3.23 -19.95
CA ILE A 136 2.47 -3.52 -18.56
C ILE A 136 3.70 -4.04 -17.79
N LEU A 137 4.00 -3.41 -16.67
CA LEU A 137 5.14 -3.67 -15.81
C LEU A 137 4.69 -4.46 -14.58
N TYR A 138 5.25 -5.64 -14.39
CA TYR A 138 4.82 -6.61 -13.39
C TYR A 138 5.98 -7.10 -12.52
N THR A 139 5.86 -7.02 -11.20
CA THR A 139 6.78 -7.68 -10.26
C THR A 139 6.29 -9.10 -10.01
N ALA A 140 7.01 -10.07 -10.54
CA ALA A 140 6.61 -11.46 -10.46
C ALA A 140 6.97 -12.10 -9.08
N PRO A 141 6.22 -13.12 -8.62
CA PRO A 141 6.43 -13.72 -7.30
C PRO A 141 7.76 -14.47 -7.16
N ASP A 142 8.45 -14.76 -8.26
CA ASP A 142 9.78 -15.39 -8.31
C ASP A 142 10.93 -14.37 -8.46
N SER A 143 10.69 -13.11 -8.07
CA SER A 143 11.69 -12.03 -8.07
C SER A 143 12.15 -11.59 -9.45
N ALA A 144 11.31 -11.72 -10.45
CA ALA A 144 11.55 -11.08 -11.74
C ALA A 144 10.73 -9.79 -11.87
N VAL A 145 11.28 -8.81 -12.57
CA VAL A 145 10.53 -7.71 -13.17
C VAL A 145 10.24 -8.11 -14.61
N VAL A 146 9.00 -7.99 -15.04
CA VAL A 146 8.53 -8.47 -16.35
C VAL A 146 7.81 -7.35 -17.08
N GLY A 147 8.13 -7.14 -18.35
CA GLY A 147 7.40 -6.28 -19.27
C GLY A 147 6.52 -7.11 -20.20
N LEU A 148 5.21 -6.83 -20.18
CA LEU A 148 4.24 -7.47 -21.06
C LEU A 148 3.71 -6.47 -22.09
N ASP A 149 3.48 -6.90 -23.32
CA ASP A 149 2.75 -6.09 -24.30
C ASP A 149 1.34 -5.81 -23.79
N ALA A 150 0.96 -4.56 -23.62
CA ALA A 150 -0.33 -4.17 -23.09
C ALA A 150 -1.52 -4.57 -23.99
N ARG A 151 -1.27 -4.83 -25.28
CA ARG A 151 -2.30 -5.20 -26.25
C ARG A 151 -2.57 -6.71 -26.27
N THR A 152 -1.51 -7.53 -26.09
CA THR A 152 -1.56 -8.99 -26.31
C THR A 152 -1.27 -9.82 -25.09
N GLY A 153 -0.64 -9.23 -24.05
CA GLY A 153 -0.14 -9.96 -22.88
C GLY A 153 1.16 -10.73 -23.14
N GLU A 154 1.75 -10.65 -24.32
CA GLU A 154 3.00 -11.32 -24.63
C GLU A 154 4.16 -10.72 -23.82
N GLN A 155 5.03 -11.59 -23.28
CA GLN A 155 6.20 -11.15 -22.55
C GLN A 155 7.23 -10.57 -23.52
N ARG A 156 7.59 -9.29 -23.35
CA ARG A 156 8.59 -8.60 -24.14
C ARG A 156 9.98 -8.76 -23.58
N TRP A 157 10.11 -8.66 -22.25
CA TRP A 157 11.37 -8.78 -21.55
C TRP A 157 11.17 -9.28 -20.12
N GLU A 158 12.27 -9.72 -19.51
CA GLU A 158 12.31 -10.18 -18.13
C GLU A 158 13.69 -9.88 -17.55
N THR A 159 13.73 -9.41 -16.30
CA THR A 159 14.97 -9.21 -15.54
C THR A 159 14.83 -9.87 -14.18
N LYS A 160 15.68 -10.84 -13.89
CA LYS A 160 15.78 -11.44 -12.57
C LYS A 160 16.49 -10.47 -11.64
N VAL A 161 15.82 -10.08 -10.55
CA VAL A 161 16.31 -9.01 -9.66
C VAL A 161 16.83 -9.57 -8.34
N ASP A 162 16.23 -10.65 -7.82
CA ASP A 162 16.54 -11.23 -6.52
C ASP A 162 16.14 -12.72 -6.44
N LYS A 163 16.20 -13.27 -5.22
CA LYS A 163 15.78 -14.65 -4.89
C LYS A 163 14.35 -14.73 -4.36
N ARG A 164 13.79 -13.64 -3.84
CA ARG A 164 12.45 -13.57 -3.26
C ARG A 164 11.62 -12.48 -3.92
N GLY A 165 10.38 -12.81 -4.29
CA GLY A 165 9.44 -11.86 -4.91
C GLY A 165 9.01 -10.74 -3.98
N ASN A 166 8.86 -9.53 -4.53
CA ASN A 166 8.31 -8.39 -3.82
C ASN A 166 6.78 -8.34 -3.98
N THR A 167 6.08 -7.94 -2.91
CA THR A 167 4.62 -7.83 -2.88
C THR A 167 4.10 -6.40 -3.09
N SER A 168 4.96 -5.37 -3.03
CA SER A 168 4.51 -3.99 -3.21
C SER A 168 4.04 -3.69 -4.64
N GLY A 169 4.67 -4.30 -5.64
CA GLY A 169 4.54 -3.87 -7.02
C GLY A 169 5.47 -2.70 -7.32
N GLY A 170 5.16 -1.95 -8.39
CA GLY A 170 5.99 -0.82 -8.80
C GLY A 170 5.18 0.35 -9.32
N ILE A 171 5.87 1.45 -9.59
CA ILE A 171 5.35 2.63 -10.31
C ILE A 171 6.21 2.91 -11.54
N ALA A 172 5.57 3.42 -12.59
CA ALA A 172 6.28 3.91 -13.78
C ALA A 172 6.60 5.40 -13.61
N VAL A 173 7.88 5.77 -13.71
CA VAL A 173 8.36 7.14 -13.52
C VAL A 173 9.44 7.46 -14.55
N GLU A 174 9.19 8.43 -15.41
CA GLU A 174 10.16 8.92 -16.40
C GLU A 174 10.84 7.79 -17.19
N GLY A 175 10.05 6.87 -17.75
CA GLY A 175 10.54 5.74 -18.52
C GLY A 175 11.17 4.62 -17.71
N LYS A 176 11.05 4.65 -16.39
CA LYS A 176 11.58 3.61 -15.50
C LYS A 176 10.44 2.95 -14.73
N MET A 177 10.52 1.65 -14.49
CA MET A 177 9.77 0.97 -13.45
C MET A 177 10.57 1.00 -12.15
N ILE A 178 9.99 1.55 -11.10
CA ILE A 178 10.61 1.61 -9.78
C ILE A 178 9.85 0.68 -8.85
N SER A 179 10.57 -0.24 -8.21
CA SER A 179 10.01 -1.23 -7.30
C SER A 179 10.96 -1.50 -6.13
N GLY A 180 10.44 -2.08 -5.06
CA GLY A 180 11.21 -2.40 -3.88
C GLY A 180 11.70 -3.86 -3.84
N GLY A 181 12.52 -4.19 -2.84
CA GLY A 181 13.00 -5.53 -2.53
C GLY A 181 12.31 -6.11 -1.30
N ALA A 182 12.23 -7.44 -1.23
CA ALA A 182 11.54 -8.16 -0.15
C ALA A 182 12.45 -8.58 1.00
N CYS A 183 13.75 -8.27 0.97
CA CYS A 183 14.75 -8.74 1.93
C CYS A 183 14.72 -10.27 2.13
N ALA A 184 15.49 -10.99 1.31
CA ALA A 184 15.55 -12.46 1.36
C ALA A 184 16.59 -12.99 2.35
N GLY A 185 16.65 -12.43 3.56
CA GLY A 185 17.55 -12.87 4.64
C GLY A 185 18.93 -12.22 4.63
N ASN A 186 19.16 -11.21 3.80
CA ASN A 186 20.41 -10.44 3.78
C ASN A 186 20.19 -9.03 3.23
N ARG A 187 21.17 -8.14 3.51
CA ARG A 187 21.16 -6.75 3.06
C ARG A 187 20.98 -6.59 1.54
N ASP A 188 21.65 -7.42 0.75
CA ASP A 188 21.70 -7.23 -0.71
C ASP A 188 20.33 -7.37 -1.39
N SER A 189 19.37 -8.01 -0.72
CA SER A 189 17.99 -8.12 -1.15
C SER A 189 17.06 -7.03 -0.59
N CYS A 190 17.59 -6.09 0.20
CA CYS A 190 16.86 -4.98 0.80
C CYS A 190 17.13 -3.70 0.02
N TYR A 191 16.30 -3.39 -0.98
CA TYR A 191 16.55 -2.29 -1.92
C TYR A 191 15.27 -1.66 -2.46
N ILE A 192 15.45 -0.50 -3.09
CA ILE A 192 14.56 0.11 -4.09
C ILE A 192 15.38 0.19 -5.38
N SER A 193 14.84 -0.29 -6.49
CA SER A 193 15.55 -0.29 -7.77
C SER A 193 14.69 0.26 -8.91
N ALA A 194 15.35 0.86 -9.89
CA ALA A 194 14.74 1.32 -11.12
C ALA A 194 15.23 0.50 -12.31
N HIS A 195 14.31 0.09 -13.15
CA HIS A 195 14.57 -0.61 -14.40
C HIS A 195 13.97 0.18 -15.55
N ASP A 196 14.69 0.29 -16.65
CA ASP A 196 14.15 0.87 -17.89
C ASP A 196 12.86 0.14 -18.27
N ALA A 197 11.77 0.88 -18.44
CA ALA A 197 10.43 0.31 -18.61
C ALA A 197 10.25 -0.45 -19.93
N LEU A 198 11.08 -0.18 -20.95
CA LEU A 198 10.96 -0.78 -22.27
C LEU A 198 11.90 -1.97 -22.46
N THR A 199 13.02 -2.03 -21.72
CA THR A 199 14.07 -3.05 -21.89
C THR A 199 14.31 -3.91 -20.66
N GLY A 200 13.83 -3.50 -19.47
CA GLY A 200 14.06 -4.17 -18.20
C GLY A 200 15.48 -4.00 -17.63
N LYS A 201 16.37 -3.23 -18.29
CA LYS A 201 17.73 -3.01 -17.79
C LYS A 201 17.71 -2.21 -16.50
N GLU A 202 18.41 -2.69 -15.45
CA GLU A 202 18.57 -1.93 -14.21
C GLU A 202 19.32 -0.61 -14.47
N VAL A 203 18.78 0.49 -13.96
CA VAL A 203 19.32 1.85 -14.10
C VAL A 203 20.05 2.29 -12.84
N TRP A 204 19.41 2.05 -11.68
CA TRP A 204 19.98 2.35 -10.38
C TRP A 204 19.37 1.48 -9.29
N ARG A 205 20.08 1.39 -8.14
CA ARG A 205 19.63 0.70 -6.93
C ARG A 205 20.01 1.52 -5.70
N PHE A 206 19.06 1.69 -4.77
CA PHE A 206 19.24 2.24 -3.44
C PHE A 206 19.04 1.13 -2.41
N TYR A 207 20.03 0.87 -1.57
CA TYR A 207 19.91 -0.11 -0.50
C TYR A 207 19.26 0.52 0.73
N THR A 208 18.26 -0.19 1.30
CA THR A 208 17.48 0.30 2.45
C THR A 208 18.19 0.17 3.79
N THR A 209 19.36 -0.45 3.81
CA THR A 209 20.26 -0.53 4.97
C THR A 209 21.68 -0.21 4.53
N PRO A 210 22.47 0.54 5.34
CA PRO A 210 23.82 0.95 4.98
C PRO A 210 24.81 -0.22 5.01
N ALA A 211 25.84 -0.14 4.17
CA ALA A 211 27.04 -0.94 4.25
C ALA A 211 28.04 -0.34 5.26
N PRO A 212 29.07 -1.10 5.67
CA PRO A 212 30.14 -0.57 6.52
C PRO A 212 30.78 0.69 5.90
N GLY A 213 30.84 1.77 6.69
CA GLY A 213 31.37 3.06 6.30
C GLY A 213 30.43 3.95 5.49
N GLU A 214 29.23 3.49 5.10
CA GLU A 214 28.19 4.33 4.52
C GLU A 214 27.48 5.16 5.61
N PRO A 215 26.91 6.33 5.28
CA PRO A 215 26.09 7.11 6.21
C PRO A 215 24.97 6.28 6.82
N GLY A 216 24.90 6.23 8.15
CA GLY A 216 23.93 5.43 8.91
C GLY A 216 24.47 4.08 9.41
N ASP A 217 25.65 3.63 8.98
CA ASP A 217 26.30 2.40 9.48
C ASP A 217 26.42 2.40 11.01
N GLU A 218 26.81 3.52 11.58
CA GLU A 218 26.94 3.74 13.01
C GLU A 218 25.65 3.53 13.82
N THR A 219 24.50 3.62 13.15
CA THR A 219 23.18 3.48 13.81
C THR A 219 22.78 2.03 14.05
N TRP A 220 23.52 1.05 13.50
CA TRP A 220 23.25 -0.38 13.62
C TRP A 220 23.96 -1.06 14.79
N GLY A 221 24.59 -0.29 15.68
CA GLY A 221 25.17 -0.83 16.93
C GLY A 221 26.16 -1.97 16.73
N GLY A 222 26.89 -2.00 15.60
CA GLY A 222 27.83 -3.06 15.28
C GLY A 222 27.24 -4.34 14.70
N ALA A 223 25.91 -4.39 14.43
CA ALA A 223 25.29 -5.56 13.80
C ALA A 223 25.96 -5.90 12.46
N ASP A 224 26.23 -7.19 12.24
CA ASP A 224 26.84 -7.69 11.01
C ASP A 224 25.98 -7.26 9.79
N VAL A 225 26.62 -6.66 8.79
CA VAL A 225 25.95 -6.12 7.61
C VAL A 225 25.08 -7.13 6.87
N LYS A 226 25.48 -8.41 6.87
CA LYS A 226 24.69 -9.47 6.24
C LYS A 226 23.34 -9.70 6.93
N ASN A 227 23.21 -9.35 8.22
CA ASN A 227 22.01 -9.54 9.02
C ASN A 227 21.11 -8.29 9.03
N ARG A 228 21.56 -7.16 8.46
CA ARG A 228 20.76 -5.92 8.42
C ARG A 228 19.68 -6.04 7.37
N GLN A 229 18.45 -5.96 7.77
CA GLN A 229 17.29 -6.07 6.87
C GLN A 229 16.25 -5.01 7.20
N ALA A 230 15.72 -4.35 6.19
CA ALA A 230 14.57 -3.46 6.26
C ALA A 230 13.88 -3.46 4.87
N SER A 231 12.75 -4.13 4.76
CA SER A 231 12.10 -4.38 3.46
C SER A 231 11.24 -3.22 2.96
N THR A 232 10.70 -3.36 1.76
CA THR A 232 9.76 -2.41 1.15
C THR A 232 8.50 -3.13 0.66
N TRP A 233 8.00 -4.07 1.44
CA TRP A 233 6.92 -4.99 1.07
C TRP A 233 5.54 -4.34 0.92
N GLY A 234 5.34 -3.16 1.48
CA GLY A 234 4.03 -2.52 1.60
C GLY A 234 3.44 -2.03 0.29
N LEU A 235 3.25 -0.73 0.15
CA LEU A 235 2.76 -0.10 -1.09
C LEU A 235 3.91 0.49 -1.88
N PRO A 236 3.76 0.68 -3.21
CA PRO A 236 4.74 1.43 -4.00
C PRO A 236 4.91 2.86 -3.47
N GLY A 237 6.06 3.46 -3.78
CA GLY A 237 6.33 4.86 -3.46
C GLY A 237 5.43 5.84 -4.20
N THR A 238 5.55 7.10 -3.84
CA THR A 238 4.90 8.26 -4.48
C THR A 238 5.94 9.13 -5.17
N TYR A 239 5.53 9.90 -6.16
CA TYR A 239 6.46 10.69 -6.97
C TYR A 239 6.05 12.16 -7.05
N ASP A 240 7.00 13.05 -6.89
CA ASP A 240 6.86 14.48 -7.13
C ASP A 240 7.50 14.84 -8.47
N PRO A 241 6.70 15.09 -9.53
CA PRO A 241 7.25 15.40 -10.85
C PRO A 241 7.96 16.76 -10.92
N VAL A 242 7.65 17.68 -10.02
CA VAL A 242 8.28 19.01 -9.95
C VAL A 242 9.69 18.91 -9.37
N ARG A 243 9.85 18.12 -8.28
CA ARG A 243 11.14 17.93 -7.59
C ARG A 243 11.95 16.77 -8.13
N LYS A 244 11.35 15.91 -8.96
CA LYS A 244 11.92 14.64 -9.45
C LYS A 244 12.30 13.69 -8.31
N ILE A 245 11.55 13.70 -7.23
CA ILE A 245 11.78 12.92 -6.02
C ILE A 245 10.72 11.83 -5.86
N ILE A 246 11.17 10.64 -5.51
CA ILE A 246 10.32 9.52 -5.08
C ILE A 246 10.37 9.43 -3.56
N TYR A 247 9.20 9.34 -2.92
CA TYR A 247 9.08 9.09 -1.50
C TYR A 247 8.67 7.64 -1.28
N TRP A 248 9.49 6.90 -0.55
CA TRP A 248 9.22 5.48 -0.29
C TRP A 248 9.23 5.16 1.19
N GLY A 249 8.37 4.25 1.61
CA GLY A 249 8.32 3.73 2.97
C GLY A 249 9.18 2.49 3.14
N ILE A 250 9.96 2.47 4.20
CA ILE A 250 10.77 1.32 4.58
C ILE A 250 10.16 0.68 5.82
N ALA A 251 10.15 -0.64 5.85
CA ALA A 251 9.63 -1.48 6.89
C ALA A 251 10.52 -1.49 8.16
N ASN A 252 10.09 -2.20 9.18
CA ASN A 252 10.81 -2.46 10.40
C ASN A 252 12.20 -3.11 10.17
N PRO A 253 13.13 -3.01 11.10
CA PRO A 253 14.38 -3.76 11.03
C PRO A 253 14.14 -5.23 11.41
N MET A 254 14.87 -6.16 10.80
CA MET A 254 14.76 -7.59 11.07
C MET A 254 16.09 -8.18 11.56
N PRO A 255 16.06 -9.12 12.52
CA PRO A 255 14.91 -9.62 13.32
C PRO A 255 14.21 -8.53 14.11
N ASP A 256 12.90 -8.68 14.40
CA ASP A 256 12.07 -7.63 15.00
C ASP A 256 12.64 -7.12 16.34
N GLN A 257 12.98 -8.02 17.26
CA GLN A 257 13.44 -7.64 18.60
C GLN A 257 14.91 -7.20 18.60
N ARG A 258 15.20 -6.09 19.30
CA ARG A 258 16.57 -5.56 19.47
C ARG A 258 17.53 -6.60 20.06
N ILE A 259 17.08 -7.37 21.06
CA ILE A 259 17.89 -8.42 21.69
C ILE A 259 18.30 -9.53 20.71
N LEU A 260 17.48 -9.81 19.69
CA LEU A 260 17.82 -10.79 18.65
C LEU A 260 18.72 -10.18 17.56
N ARG A 261 18.57 -8.90 17.28
CA ARG A 261 19.31 -8.18 16.24
C ARG A 261 20.69 -7.74 16.69
N HIS A 262 20.86 -7.51 18.01
CA HIS A 262 22.09 -6.96 18.63
C HIS A 262 22.67 -7.87 19.71
N ASP A 263 22.70 -9.20 19.47
CA ASP A 263 23.39 -10.18 20.31
C ASP A 263 23.07 -10.09 21.83
N GLY A 264 21.77 -9.89 22.14
CA GLY A 264 21.29 -9.80 23.53
C GLY A 264 21.36 -8.39 24.15
N ASN A 265 21.86 -7.39 23.43
CA ASN A 265 22.00 -6.02 23.95
C ASN A 265 20.94 -5.07 23.35
N PRO A 266 19.83 -4.77 24.04
CA PRO A 266 18.82 -3.85 23.54
C PRO A 266 19.29 -2.38 23.51
N ASP A 267 20.36 -2.04 24.26
CA ASP A 267 20.97 -0.71 24.30
C ASP A 267 22.09 -0.52 23.26
N ALA A 268 22.34 -1.49 22.37
CA ALA A 268 23.35 -1.37 21.31
C ALA A 268 23.01 -0.22 20.32
N VAL A 269 21.74 0.15 20.21
CA VAL A 269 21.27 1.25 19.36
C VAL A 269 20.50 2.29 20.18
N SER A 270 20.44 3.50 19.67
CA SER A 270 19.77 4.63 20.33
C SER A 270 18.28 4.36 20.59
N ARG A 271 17.75 4.93 21.67
CA ARG A 271 16.32 4.99 21.99
C ARG A 271 15.60 6.11 21.25
N THR A 272 16.36 7.03 20.67
CA THR A 272 15.88 8.18 19.89
C THR A 272 16.49 8.12 18.50
N ALA A 273 15.74 8.54 17.49
CA ALA A 273 16.20 8.56 16.11
C ALA A 273 17.52 9.35 15.93
N PRO A 274 18.50 8.83 15.15
CA PRO A 274 18.39 7.64 14.32
C PRO A 274 18.83 6.35 15.04
N ALA A 275 18.18 5.21 14.71
CA ALA A 275 18.59 3.87 15.09
C ALA A 275 18.17 2.85 14.03
N ASP A 276 19.05 1.93 13.66
CA ASP A 276 18.85 0.93 12.62
C ASP A 276 18.39 1.53 11.28
N LEU A 277 19.09 2.57 10.75
CA LEU A 277 18.74 3.25 9.50
C LEU A 277 18.81 2.30 8.28
N TYR A 278 17.93 2.39 7.31
CA TYR A 278 16.79 3.33 7.18
C TYR A 278 15.44 2.66 7.52
N SER A 279 15.44 1.71 8.48
CA SER A 279 14.19 1.06 8.90
C SER A 279 13.16 2.10 9.38
N ASN A 280 11.87 1.79 9.19
CA ASN A 280 10.73 2.63 9.60
C ASN A 280 10.86 4.10 9.22
N SER A 281 11.38 4.34 8.01
CA SER A 281 11.63 5.69 7.50
C SER A 281 10.82 6.01 6.26
N THR A 282 10.58 7.29 6.06
CA THR A 282 10.38 7.85 4.73
C THR A 282 11.74 8.19 4.16
N VAL A 283 12.06 7.67 2.98
CA VAL A 283 13.22 8.08 2.19
C VAL A 283 12.77 8.86 0.96
N ALA A 284 13.42 9.97 0.70
CA ALA A 284 13.25 10.78 -0.50
C ALA A 284 14.45 10.55 -1.42
N ILE A 285 14.19 9.98 -2.60
CA ILE A 285 15.20 9.50 -3.53
C ILE A 285 15.04 10.25 -4.86
N ASP A 286 16.13 10.75 -5.41
CA ASP A 286 16.16 11.29 -6.77
C ASP A 286 15.78 10.21 -7.78
N ALA A 287 14.74 10.44 -8.55
CA ALA A 287 14.14 9.45 -9.47
C ALA A 287 15.08 9.06 -10.63
N ASN A 288 16.06 9.90 -10.96
CA ASN A 288 16.98 9.65 -12.07
C ASN A 288 18.22 8.90 -11.64
N THR A 289 18.71 9.18 -10.43
CA THR A 289 20.02 8.69 -9.96
C THR A 289 19.96 7.65 -8.86
N GLY A 290 18.81 7.51 -8.19
CA GLY A 290 18.67 6.64 -7.01
C GLY A 290 19.35 7.18 -5.74
N LYS A 291 19.86 8.43 -5.78
CA LYS A 291 20.53 9.03 -4.62
C LYS A 291 19.53 9.53 -3.59
N LEU A 292 19.84 9.28 -2.31
CA LEU A 292 19.07 9.80 -1.19
C LEU A 292 19.20 11.32 -1.12
N SER A 293 18.06 12.03 -1.07
CA SER A 293 17.99 13.47 -0.85
C SER A 293 17.82 13.79 0.63
N TRP A 294 16.90 13.11 1.29
CA TRP A 294 16.66 13.20 2.72
C TRP A 294 15.92 11.95 3.22
N TYR A 295 15.91 11.74 4.53
CA TYR A 295 15.08 10.74 5.20
C TYR A 295 14.45 11.32 6.47
N TYR A 296 13.35 10.71 6.91
CA TYR A 296 12.75 10.92 8.22
C TYR A 296 12.40 9.57 8.83
N GLN A 297 12.96 9.27 10.02
CA GLN A 297 12.70 8.01 10.71
C GLN A 297 11.53 8.19 11.70
N HIS A 298 10.43 7.47 11.44
CA HIS A 298 9.19 7.54 12.22
C HIS A 298 9.28 6.74 13.52
N LEU A 299 9.95 5.58 13.50
CA LEU A 299 10.09 4.67 14.65
C LEU A 299 11.51 4.09 14.68
N PRO A 300 12.42 4.62 15.54
CA PRO A 300 13.81 4.20 15.57
C PRO A 300 13.99 2.85 16.26
N GLY A 301 14.75 1.94 15.64
CA GLY A 301 15.11 0.66 16.22
C GLY A 301 13.92 -0.13 16.74
N ASP A 302 12.87 -0.25 15.93
CA ASP A 302 11.63 -0.94 16.22
C ASP A 302 11.87 -2.35 16.79
N ASP A 303 11.07 -2.73 17.77
CA ASP A 303 11.17 -3.97 18.54
C ASP A 303 9.91 -4.85 18.38
N TRP A 304 8.93 -4.39 17.57
CA TRP A 304 7.56 -4.88 17.64
C TRP A 304 6.94 -5.27 16.29
N ASP A 305 7.68 -5.19 15.17
CA ASP A 305 7.16 -5.42 13.81
C ASP A 305 6.09 -4.39 13.43
N SER A 306 6.45 -3.12 13.51
CA SER A 306 5.54 -1.97 13.37
C SER A 306 5.87 -1.12 12.15
N ASP A 307 5.52 -1.61 10.99
CA ASP A 307 5.95 -1.11 9.70
C ASP A 307 5.48 0.32 9.34
N TYR A 308 6.38 1.08 8.68
CA TYR A 308 6.09 2.36 8.03
C TYR A 308 6.26 2.29 6.50
N THR A 309 6.00 1.14 5.90
CA THR A 309 6.20 0.85 4.48
C THR A 309 5.01 1.19 3.57
N HIS A 310 4.06 1.99 4.04
CA HIS A 310 2.84 2.37 3.30
C HIS A 310 3.03 3.64 2.47
N GLU A 311 1.96 4.09 1.80
CA GLU A 311 2.03 5.29 0.94
C GLU A 311 2.33 6.57 1.73
N ARG A 312 2.93 7.55 1.03
CA ARG A 312 3.05 8.94 1.44
C ARG A 312 2.08 9.74 0.59
N THR A 313 1.00 10.24 1.19
CA THR A 313 0.08 11.12 0.47
C THR A 313 0.72 12.49 0.32
N LEU A 314 0.90 12.94 -0.93
CA LEU A 314 1.49 14.23 -1.23
C LEU A 314 0.37 15.25 -1.53
N LEU A 315 0.46 16.43 -0.92
CA LEU A 315 -0.52 17.48 -1.16
C LEU A 315 0.07 18.87 -0.89
N HIS A 316 -0.66 19.89 -1.32
CA HIS A 316 -0.44 21.28 -0.97
C HIS A 316 -1.56 21.71 -0.03
N THR A 317 -1.22 22.24 1.14
CA THR A 317 -2.21 22.62 2.15
C THR A 317 -1.70 23.73 3.07
N ARG A 318 -2.65 24.40 3.67
CA ARG A 318 -2.38 25.34 4.75
C ARG A 318 -2.06 24.57 6.04
N VAL A 319 -0.85 24.71 6.56
CA VAL A 319 -0.39 24.05 7.78
C VAL A 319 -0.70 24.93 9.00
N ALA A 320 -1.70 24.54 9.79
CA ALA A 320 -2.17 25.29 10.97
C ALA A 320 -2.62 24.33 12.08
N PRO A 321 -1.75 23.38 12.53
CA PRO A 321 -2.15 22.40 13.53
C PRO A 321 -2.63 23.08 14.81
N ASP A 322 -3.76 22.58 15.33
CA ASP A 322 -4.36 23.11 16.55
C ASP A 322 -3.92 22.26 17.75
N PRO A 323 -3.27 22.86 18.80
CA PRO A 323 -2.86 22.13 20.01
C PRO A 323 -3.99 21.41 20.74
N LYS A 324 -5.23 21.74 20.46
CA LYS A 324 -6.40 21.02 20.97
C LYS A 324 -6.49 19.58 20.40
N PHE A 325 -6.00 19.40 19.17
CA PHE A 325 -6.15 18.14 18.43
C PHE A 325 -4.81 17.44 18.17
N VAL A 326 -3.69 18.17 18.23
CA VAL A 326 -2.37 17.67 17.84
C VAL A 326 -1.40 17.75 19.02
N LYS A 327 -0.76 16.61 19.32
CA LYS A 327 0.15 16.46 20.46
C LYS A 327 1.54 17.06 20.21
N TRP A 328 2.14 16.79 19.03
CA TRP A 328 3.49 17.21 18.69
C TRP A 328 3.45 18.19 17.53
N ILE A 329 3.78 19.44 17.79
CA ILE A 329 3.77 20.52 16.80
C ILE A 329 5.13 21.20 16.79
N ASN A 330 5.77 21.29 15.62
CA ASN A 330 7.03 22.02 15.48
C ASN A 330 6.79 23.53 15.70
N PRO A 331 7.41 24.14 16.71
CA PRO A 331 7.19 25.55 17.03
C PRO A 331 7.77 26.53 15.97
N ALA A 332 8.64 26.04 15.09
CA ALA A 332 9.28 26.87 14.05
C ALA A 332 8.41 27.02 12.80
N ILE A 333 7.30 26.27 12.67
CA ILE A 333 6.41 26.42 11.50
C ILE A 333 5.62 27.73 11.59
N ALA A 334 5.60 28.46 10.47
CA ALA A 334 4.72 29.61 10.35
C ALA A 334 3.27 29.14 10.27
N LYS A 335 2.52 29.30 11.37
CA LYS A 335 1.12 28.86 11.46
C LYS A 335 0.28 29.50 10.35
N GLY A 336 -0.40 28.67 9.57
CA GLY A 336 -1.25 29.09 8.47
C GLY A 336 -0.50 29.32 7.15
N ALA A 337 0.77 28.97 7.05
CA ALA A 337 1.49 28.99 5.78
C ALA A 337 1.04 27.85 4.87
N GLU A 338 0.92 28.14 3.58
CA GLU A 338 0.74 27.11 2.55
C GLU A 338 2.04 26.34 2.35
N ARG A 339 1.97 25.01 2.33
CA ARG A 339 3.13 24.12 2.18
C ARG A 339 2.83 22.91 1.33
N ASP A 340 3.86 22.43 0.66
CA ASP A 340 3.88 21.12 0.06
C ASP A 340 4.27 20.10 1.14
N VAL A 341 3.38 19.15 1.43
CA VAL A 341 3.55 18.19 2.52
C VAL A 341 3.51 16.75 2.03
N ALA A 342 4.14 15.87 2.81
CA ALA A 342 4.02 14.42 2.71
C ALA A 342 3.43 13.89 4.02
N VAL A 343 2.32 13.16 3.93
CA VAL A 343 1.60 12.61 5.09
C VAL A 343 1.64 11.10 5.06
N THR A 344 1.86 10.47 6.21
CA THR A 344 1.77 9.02 6.35
C THR A 344 1.19 8.61 7.70
N VAL A 345 0.60 7.40 7.73
CA VAL A 345 0.17 6.70 8.94
C VAL A 345 0.81 5.31 8.92
N GLY A 346 1.51 4.91 9.97
CA GLY A 346 2.18 3.61 10.08
C GLY A 346 1.29 2.49 10.63
N GLU A 347 1.79 1.26 10.63
CA GLU A 347 1.10 0.10 11.23
C GLU A 347 0.91 0.24 12.74
N ALA A 348 1.91 0.76 13.43
CA ALA A 348 1.81 1.10 14.86
C ALA A 348 0.90 2.30 15.14
N GLY A 349 0.23 2.83 14.12
CA GLY A 349 -0.47 4.10 14.25
C GLY A 349 0.48 5.29 14.16
N GLY A 350 -0.02 6.46 14.59
CA GLY A 350 0.72 7.71 14.42
C GLY A 350 0.56 8.31 13.03
N ILE A 351 0.02 9.51 12.96
CA ILE A 351 0.01 10.32 11.75
C ILE A 351 1.15 11.32 11.81
N PHE A 352 1.90 11.43 10.72
CA PHE A 352 3.03 12.35 10.57
C PHE A 352 2.85 13.22 9.33
N GLU A 353 3.07 14.51 9.48
CA GLU A 353 3.14 15.47 8.38
C GLU A 353 4.52 16.09 8.31
N LEU A 354 5.15 15.97 7.14
CA LEU A 354 6.51 16.44 6.86
C LEU A 354 6.48 17.45 5.71
N ASP A 355 7.38 18.43 5.76
CA ASP A 355 7.69 19.27 4.59
C ASP A 355 8.27 18.38 3.47
N ARG A 356 7.64 18.38 2.33
CA ARG A 356 7.96 17.48 1.22
C ARG A 356 9.32 17.76 0.56
N ALA A 357 9.77 19.00 0.61
CA ALA A 357 11.04 19.39 0.01
C ALA A 357 12.26 18.98 0.85
N THR A 358 12.11 19.03 2.19
CA THR A 358 13.24 18.93 3.12
C THR A 358 13.18 17.77 4.09
N GLY A 359 12.01 17.13 4.24
CA GLY A 359 11.77 16.14 5.29
C GLY A 359 11.60 16.75 6.69
N GLN A 360 11.51 18.07 6.79
CA GLN A 360 11.30 18.75 8.08
C GLN A 360 9.99 18.26 8.72
N PHE A 361 10.07 17.87 9.99
CA PHE A 361 8.92 17.56 10.81
C PHE A 361 8.03 18.80 10.98
N LEU A 362 6.73 18.65 10.71
CA LEU A 362 5.75 19.71 10.90
C LEU A 362 4.87 19.44 12.11
N TRP A 363 4.18 18.32 12.10
CA TRP A 363 3.42 17.85 13.26
C TRP A 363 3.16 16.33 13.20
N ALA A 364 2.85 15.76 14.36
CA ALA A 364 2.42 14.38 14.47
C ALA A 364 1.42 14.19 15.60
N ASN A 365 0.64 13.12 15.53
CA ASN A 365 -0.30 12.75 16.57
C ASN A 365 -0.33 11.22 16.75
N PRO A 366 -0.48 10.70 17.99
CA PRO A 366 -0.83 9.29 18.19
C PRO A 366 -2.14 8.97 17.45
N PHE A 367 -2.21 7.78 16.86
CA PHE A 367 -3.36 7.35 16.08
C PHE A 367 -3.58 5.85 16.28
N PRO A 368 -4.81 5.37 16.46
CA PRO A 368 -6.08 6.11 16.49
C PRO A 368 -6.35 6.85 17.81
N PHE A 369 -5.63 6.55 18.87
CA PHE A 369 -5.76 7.13 20.19
C PHE A 369 -4.40 7.45 20.80
N ASP A 370 -4.34 8.28 21.84
CA ASP A 370 -3.18 8.35 22.74
C ASP A 370 -3.31 7.25 23.80
N ASP A 371 -2.27 6.44 23.97
CA ASP A 371 -2.29 5.27 24.86
C ASP A 371 -0.93 5.14 25.58
N PRO A 372 -0.88 4.80 26.88
CA PRO A 372 0.37 4.63 27.61
C PRO A 372 1.26 3.48 27.08
N ASN A 373 0.66 2.49 26.40
CA ASN A 373 1.38 1.38 25.77
C ASN A 373 1.78 1.68 24.31
N TYR A 374 1.58 2.93 23.84
CA TYR A 374 1.99 3.34 22.52
C TYR A 374 3.51 3.25 22.33
N VAL A 375 3.95 2.78 21.18
CA VAL A 375 5.38 2.51 20.88
C VAL A 375 6.25 3.78 20.85
N ILE A 376 5.65 4.95 20.59
CA ILE A 376 6.32 6.25 20.60
C ILE A 376 6.04 6.95 21.93
N SER A 377 7.08 7.24 22.71
CA SER A 377 6.94 7.98 23.97
C SER A 377 6.91 9.49 23.75
N ASP A 378 7.75 9.98 22.83
CA ASP A 378 7.89 11.43 22.58
C ASP A 378 8.48 11.72 21.20
N ILE A 379 8.26 12.95 20.73
CA ILE A 379 8.93 13.52 19.56
C ILE A 379 9.51 14.88 19.98
N ASP A 380 10.83 15.04 19.86
CA ASP A 380 11.43 16.37 19.98
C ASP A 380 10.89 17.27 18.88
N VAL A 381 9.96 18.12 19.22
CA VAL A 381 9.22 18.96 18.28
C VAL A 381 10.08 19.95 17.50
N LYS A 382 11.30 20.27 17.96
CA LYS A 382 12.22 21.16 17.24
C LYS A 382 13.01 20.44 16.16
N THR A 383 13.43 19.21 16.43
CA THR A 383 14.24 18.41 15.51
C THR A 383 13.44 17.34 14.76
N GLY A 384 12.26 17.00 15.24
CA GLY A 384 11.43 15.90 14.73
C GLY A 384 11.92 14.51 15.17
N LYS A 385 12.92 14.40 16.03
CA LYS A 385 13.46 13.11 16.43
C LYS A 385 12.49 12.36 17.34
N THR A 386 12.06 11.19 16.89
CA THR A 386 11.16 10.29 17.62
C THR A 386 11.92 9.48 18.66
N SER A 387 11.35 9.35 19.85
CA SER A 387 11.83 8.48 20.93
C SER A 387 10.85 7.34 21.18
N ILE A 388 11.35 6.11 21.33
CA ILE A 388 10.52 4.93 21.59
C ILE A 388 10.13 4.83 23.06
N ASN A 389 9.02 4.15 23.33
CA ASN A 389 8.59 3.81 24.67
C ASN A 389 9.44 2.65 25.21
N TRP A 390 10.46 3.01 25.99
CA TRP A 390 11.43 2.05 26.51
C TRP A 390 10.80 1.00 27.44
N ASN A 391 9.64 1.26 28.02
CA ASN A 391 8.93 0.31 28.86
C ASN A 391 8.41 -0.89 28.06
N ASN A 392 8.17 -0.70 26.79
CA ASN A 392 7.67 -1.73 25.88
C ASN A 392 8.79 -2.50 25.15
N VAL A 393 10.07 -2.12 25.33
CA VAL A 393 11.21 -2.78 24.70
C VAL A 393 11.55 -4.06 25.44
N PHE A 394 11.80 -5.14 24.71
CA PHE A 394 12.24 -6.42 25.26
C PHE A 394 13.72 -6.37 25.66
N LYS A 395 14.01 -6.68 26.91
CA LYS A 395 15.36 -6.60 27.49
C LYS A 395 15.97 -7.98 27.71
N THR A 396 15.12 -8.98 27.88
CA THR A 396 15.54 -10.37 28.13
C THR A 396 14.67 -11.36 27.35
N PRO A 397 15.23 -12.53 26.98
CA PRO A 397 14.45 -13.60 26.36
C PRO A 397 13.32 -14.09 27.26
N GLY A 398 12.13 -14.29 26.71
CA GLY A 398 10.93 -14.72 27.42
C GLY A 398 10.12 -13.59 28.06
N GLU A 399 10.50 -12.35 27.86
CA GLU A 399 9.78 -11.18 28.35
C GLU A 399 8.46 -10.98 27.60
N HIS A 400 7.44 -10.49 28.30
CA HIS A 400 6.08 -10.30 27.78
C HIS A 400 5.64 -8.85 27.89
N HIS A 401 5.07 -8.32 26.79
CA HIS A 401 4.49 -6.98 26.75
C HIS A 401 3.18 -6.96 25.93
N VAL A 402 2.27 -6.06 26.31
CA VAL A 402 1.14 -5.64 25.47
C VAL A 402 1.50 -4.30 24.85
N ILE A 403 1.56 -4.25 23.52
CA ILE A 403 2.07 -3.12 22.75
C ILE A 403 0.94 -2.54 21.88
N CYS A 404 0.68 -1.26 22.00
CA CYS A 404 -0.33 -0.54 21.22
C CYS A 404 0.38 0.52 20.34
N PHE A 405 0.04 0.64 19.07
CA PHE A 405 -0.95 -0.15 18.35
C PHE A 405 -0.24 -1.13 17.41
N TRP A 406 -0.97 -2.13 16.91
CA TRP A 406 -0.40 -3.05 15.92
C TRP A 406 -1.40 -3.32 14.80
N ASN A 407 -0.96 -3.24 13.54
CA ASN A 407 -1.83 -3.30 12.36
C ASN A 407 -3.05 -2.35 12.43
N THR A 408 -2.94 -1.28 13.19
CA THR A 408 -3.98 -0.26 13.25
C THR A 408 -4.36 0.24 11.88
N ARG A 409 -3.37 0.41 11.02
CA ARG A 409 -3.50 0.60 9.59
C ARG A 409 -2.38 -0.20 8.91
N SER A 410 -2.69 -1.03 7.94
CA SER A 410 -1.69 -1.77 7.16
C SER A 410 -1.73 -1.35 5.68
N TYR A 411 -1.46 -2.23 4.74
CA TYR A 411 -1.30 -1.92 3.31
C TYR A 411 -2.60 -1.56 2.55
N TRP A 412 -3.74 -1.51 3.20
CA TRP A 412 -4.96 -0.98 2.57
C TRP A 412 -4.89 0.55 2.46
N PRO A 413 -4.87 1.09 1.23
CA PRO A 413 -4.60 2.52 1.01
C PRO A 413 -5.63 3.46 1.62
N THR A 414 -5.15 4.59 2.10
CA THR A 414 -5.94 5.74 2.52
C THR A 414 -6.45 6.54 1.31
N ALA A 415 -7.32 7.52 1.54
CA ALA A 415 -7.69 8.51 0.53
C ALA A 415 -7.71 9.92 1.10
N TYR A 416 -7.28 10.89 0.31
CA TYR A 416 -7.43 12.31 0.62
C TYR A 416 -8.52 12.93 -0.25
N SER A 417 -9.35 13.78 0.34
CA SER A 417 -10.31 14.60 -0.40
C SER A 417 -9.97 16.07 -0.32
N PRO A 418 -9.68 16.74 -1.44
CA PRO A 418 -9.46 18.19 -1.45
C PRO A 418 -10.69 18.97 -1.05
N ASN A 419 -11.90 18.43 -1.29
CA ASN A 419 -13.15 19.11 -0.93
C ASN A 419 -13.33 19.29 0.59
N THR A 420 -12.71 18.43 1.39
CA THR A 420 -12.78 18.46 2.86
C THR A 420 -11.42 18.74 3.50
N ASN A 421 -10.36 18.85 2.71
CA ASN A 421 -8.96 18.90 3.15
C ASN A 421 -8.65 17.82 4.20
N SER A 422 -9.10 16.59 3.96
CA SER A 422 -9.02 15.52 4.96
C SER A 422 -8.51 14.21 4.37
N LEU A 423 -7.66 13.53 5.17
CA LEU A 423 -7.25 12.15 4.94
C LEU A 423 -8.25 11.21 5.62
N TYR A 424 -8.67 10.17 4.91
CA TYR A 424 -9.58 9.14 5.41
C TYR A 424 -8.79 7.86 5.62
N VAL A 425 -8.67 7.44 6.88
CA VAL A 425 -7.85 6.32 7.32
C VAL A 425 -8.73 5.25 7.97
N PRO A 426 -8.86 4.06 7.38
CA PRO A 426 -9.49 2.94 8.08
C PRO A 426 -8.55 2.47 9.18
N TYR A 427 -9.08 2.22 10.38
CA TYR A 427 -8.27 1.84 11.53
C TYR A 427 -8.87 0.68 12.32
N ILE A 428 -8.01 -0.02 13.03
CA ILE A 428 -8.34 -1.01 14.04
C ILE A 428 -7.73 -0.56 15.38
N ASP A 429 -8.54 -0.50 16.42
CA ASP A 429 -8.11 -0.16 17.79
C ASP A 429 -7.70 -1.44 18.51
N ASN A 430 -6.51 -1.91 18.23
CA ASN A 430 -5.96 -3.15 18.77
C ASN A 430 -4.50 -2.99 19.20
N CYS A 431 -4.06 -3.97 19.98
CA CYS A 431 -2.70 -4.09 20.45
C CYS A 431 -2.15 -5.48 20.13
N ARG A 432 -0.87 -5.65 20.26
CA ARG A 432 -0.18 -6.93 20.13
C ARG A 432 0.25 -7.41 21.51
N ASP A 433 -0.25 -8.56 21.93
CA ASP A 433 0.25 -9.31 23.07
C ASP A 433 1.42 -10.17 22.57
N LEU A 434 2.63 -9.88 23.01
CA LEU A 434 3.84 -10.45 22.47
C LEU A 434 4.77 -10.94 23.57
N THR A 435 5.22 -12.20 23.44
CA THR A 435 6.26 -12.81 24.27
C THR A 435 7.45 -13.16 23.39
N THR A 436 8.64 -12.69 23.74
CA THR A 436 9.87 -13.05 23.00
C THR A 436 10.22 -14.53 23.19
N PRO A 437 10.96 -15.15 22.24
CA PRO A 437 11.50 -16.49 22.45
C PRO A 437 12.38 -16.55 23.71
N GLY A 438 12.08 -17.51 24.60
CA GLY A 438 12.87 -17.79 25.79
C GLY A 438 13.85 -18.96 25.61
N PRO A 439 14.75 -19.22 26.58
CA PRO A 439 15.76 -20.29 26.48
C PRO A 439 15.17 -21.70 26.30
N ALA A 440 13.94 -21.93 26.77
CA ALA A 440 13.29 -23.24 26.76
C ALA A 440 12.04 -23.31 25.85
N GLY A 441 11.70 -22.23 25.12
CA GLY A 441 10.47 -22.20 24.36
C GLY A 441 10.45 -21.17 23.22
N ARG A 442 9.49 -21.35 22.34
CA ARG A 442 9.17 -20.38 21.31
C ARG A 442 8.40 -19.22 21.94
N GLY A 443 8.73 -18.00 21.57
CA GLY A 443 7.85 -16.87 21.81
C GLY A 443 6.52 -17.02 21.10
N GLY A 444 5.58 -16.16 21.40
CA GLY A 444 4.27 -16.15 20.78
C GLY A 444 3.69 -14.75 20.75
N TRP A 445 2.76 -14.55 19.85
CA TRP A 445 2.02 -13.29 19.80
C TRP A 445 0.58 -13.54 19.32
N HIS A 446 -0.29 -12.65 19.71
CA HIS A 446 -1.65 -12.56 19.19
C HIS A 446 -2.17 -11.13 19.28
N VAL A 447 -3.19 -10.85 18.49
CA VAL A 447 -3.86 -9.55 18.50
C VAL A 447 -4.86 -9.53 19.66
N VAL A 448 -4.92 -8.42 20.37
CA VAL A 448 -5.86 -8.20 21.47
C VAL A 448 -6.51 -6.82 21.35
N PRO A 449 -7.75 -6.63 21.83
CA PRO A 449 -8.34 -5.31 22.00
C PRO A 449 -7.45 -4.43 22.88
N ARG A 450 -7.43 -3.12 22.62
CA ARG A 450 -6.70 -2.18 23.46
C ARG A 450 -7.21 -2.24 24.92
N PRO A 451 -6.33 -2.38 25.91
CA PRO A 451 -6.73 -2.37 27.32
C PRO A 451 -7.53 -1.10 27.67
N GLY A 452 -8.73 -1.28 28.22
CA GLY A 452 -9.63 -0.17 28.55
C GLY A 452 -10.37 0.46 27.37
N GLY A 453 -10.19 -0.07 26.14
CA GLY A 453 -10.97 0.31 24.97
C GLY A 453 -12.40 -0.23 25.00
N ASP A 454 -13.28 0.34 24.18
CA ASP A 454 -14.65 -0.18 24.03
C ASP A 454 -14.63 -1.42 23.10
N PRO A 455 -14.97 -2.61 23.59
CA PRO A 455 -14.97 -3.84 22.79
C PRO A 455 -15.99 -3.83 21.64
N ASN A 456 -16.92 -2.88 21.61
CA ASN A 456 -17.90 -2.71 20.54
C ASN A 456 -17.48 -1.65 19.50
N ALA A 457 -16.39 -0.92 19.75
CA ALA A 457 -15.90 0.18 18.92
C ALA A 457 -14.43 -0.01 18.50
N LEU A 458 -14.08 -1.25 18.11
CA LEU A 458 -12.69 -1.63 17.78
C LEU A 458 -12.21 -1.13 16.43
N THR A 459 -13.10 -0.67 15.55
CA THR A 459 -12.75 -0.28 14.19
C THR A 459 -13.53 0.93 13.74
N GLY A 460 -13.04 1.60 12.69
CA GLY A 460 -13.73 2.73 12.09
C GLY A 460 -12.94 3.34 10.94
N ILE A 461 -13.46 4.45 10.44
CA ILE A 461 -12.76 5.34 9.52
C ILE A 461 -12.52 6.66 10.24
N ALA A 462 -11.28 7.11 10.27
CA ALA A 462 -10.92 8.43 10.77
C ALA A 462 -10.78 9.41 9.61
N LYS A 463 -11.57 10.48 9.63
CA LYS A 463 -11.42 11.66 8.79
C LYS A 463 -10.54 12.66 9.54
N ILE A 464 -9.34 12.94 9.04
CA ILE A 464 -8.36 13.81 9.69
C ILE A 464 -8.14 15.04 8.81
N ASN A 465 -8.49 16.21 9.30
CA ASN A 465 -8.21 17.48 8.62
C ASN A 465 -6.71 17.77 8.63
N LEU A 466 -6.08 17.82 7.46
CA LEU A 466 -4.63 17.98 7.35
C LEU A 466 -4.11 19.40 7.62
N SER A 467 -5.00 20.39 7.73
CA SER A 467 -4.61 21.72 8.19
C SER A 467 -4.53 21.79 9.71
N THR A 468 -5.54 21.26 10.41
CA THR A 468 -5.73 21.47 11.87
C THR A 468 -5.42 20.25 12.73
N GLY A 469 -5.40 19.05 12.14
CA GLY A 469 -5.30 17.78 12.86
C GLY A 469 -6.63 17.32 13.49
N GLU A 470 -7.74 18.06 13.31
CA GLU A 470 -9.06 17.66 13.82
C GLU A 470 -9.49 16.32 13.22
N MET A 471 -9.98 15.42 14.10
CA MET A 471 -10.36 14.07 13.72
C MET A 471 -11.84 13.78 14.02
N LEU A 472 -12.56 13.33 13.00
CA LEU A 472 -13.90 12.75 13.11
C LEU A 472 -13.84 11.26 12.82
N ARG A 473 -14.37 10.42 13.73
CA ARG A 473 -14.50 8.97 13.51
C ARG A 473 -15.92 8.61 13.11
N PHE A 474 -16.07 7.74 12.11
CA PHE A 474 -17.37 7.25 11.65
C PHE A 474 -17.25 5.78 11.22
N ASP A 475 -18.39 5.13 10.90
CA ASP A 475 -18.50 3.68 10.68
C ASP A 475 -17.85 2.88 11.80
N VAL A 476 -18.00 3.40 13.04
CA VAL A 476 -17.39 2.82 14.24
C VAL A 476 -18.14 1.54 14.62
N GLY A 477 -17.40 0.48 14.87
CA GLY A 477 -17.98 -0.83 15.21
C GLY A 477 -16.94 -1.90 15.45
N ARG A 478 -17.33 -3.16 15.28
CA ARG A 478 -16.43 -4.30 15.50
C ARG A 478 -15.81 -4.86 14.22
N THR A 479 -16.34 -4.51 13.03
CA THR A 479 -15.89 -5.15 11.78
C THR A 479 -14.70 -4.42 11.18
N PRO A 480 -13.51 -5.04 11.12
CA PRO A 480 -12.33 -4.39 10.55
C PRO A 480 -12.52 -4.09 9.07
N GLY A 481 -12.05 -2.91 8.68
CA GLY A 481 -11.99 -2.51 7.29
C GLY A 481 -10.60 -2.75 6.73
N ASN A 482 -10.44 -3.70 5.83
CA ASN A 482 -9.17 -3.98 5.13
C ASN A 482 -9.23 -3.68 3.63
N GLY A 483 -10.26 -2.97 3.18
CA GLY A 483 -10.37 -2.41 1.84
C GLY A 483 -9.71 -1.05 1.71
N ALA A 484 -9.28 -0.70 0.49
CA ALA A 484 -8.83 0.65 0.19
C ALA A 484 -9.96 1.66 0.31
N VAL A 485 -9.68 2.81 0.88
CA VAL A 485 -10.60 3.96 0.82
C VAL A 485 -10.48 4.62 -0.54
N LEU A 486 -11.61 5.08 -1.08
CA LEU A 486 -11.70 5.90 -2.29
C LEU A 486 -12.49 7.17 -1.97
N ALA A 487 -11.93 8.33 -2.29
CA ALA A 487 -12.63 9.61 -2.27
C ALA A 487 -13.01 10.04 -3.69
N THR A 488 -14.16 10.71 -3.86
CA THR A 488 -14.61 11.19 -5.18
C THR A 488 -15.09 12.64 -5.15
N ALA A 489 -15.05 13.30 -6.30
CA ALA A 489 -15.57 14.65 -6.47
C ALA A 489 -17.11 14.75 -6.32
N GLY A 490 -17.80 13.62 -6.20
CA GLY A 490 -19.21 13.55 -5.81
C GLY A 490 -19.44 13.67 -4.31
N ASP A 491 -18.42 14.04 -3.53
CA ASP A 491 -18.39 14.14 -2.06
C ASP A 491 -18.70 12.81 -1.36
N LEU A 492 -18.21 11.72 -1.91
CA LEU A 492 -18.39 10.38 -1.40
C LEU A 492 -17.07 9.75 -0.98
N ILE A 493 -17.14 8.94 0.09
CA ILE A 493 -16.10 8.01 0.51
C ILE A 493 -16.65 6.60 0.31
N PHE A 494 -15.91 5.77 -0.44
CA PHE A 494 -16.20 4.35 -0.58
C PHE A 494 -15.21 3.52 0.21
N HIS A 495 -15.71 2.51 0.93
CA HIS A 495 -14.88 1.61 1.72
C HIS A 495 -15.59 0.27 1.93
N GLY A 496 -14.82 -0.78 2.08
CA GLY A 496 -15.34 -2.12 2.33
C GLY A 496 -14.65 -2.81 3.51
N ASP A 497 -15.35 -3.78 4.11
CA ASP A 497 -14.91 -4.44 5.33
C ASP A 497 -14.74 -5.97 5.18
N MET A 498 -14.19 -6.59 6.22
CA MET A 498 -14.00 -8.04 6.29
C MET A 498 -15.32 -8.82 6.33
N ASN A 499 -16.43 -8.20 6.78
CA ASN A 499 -17.75 -8.83 6.79
C ASN A 499 -18.52 -8.60 5.48
N ARG A 500 -17.80 -8.44 4.37
CA ARG A 500 -18.37 -8.39 3.01
C ARG A 500 -19.24 -7.15 2.72
N ARG A 501 -19.19 -6.12 3.57
CA ARG A 501 -19.94 -4.89 3.34
C ARG A 501 -19.10 -3.93 2.52
N PHE A 502 -19.69 -3.40 1.46
CA PHE A 502 -19.13 -2.31 0.67
C PHE A 502 -20.08 -1.12 0.76
N ARG A 503 -19.57 0.01 1.21
CA ARG A 503 -20.38 1.17 1.61
C ARG A 503 -19.94 2.44 0.91
N ALA A 504 -20.90 3.38 0.79
CA ALA A 504 -20.64 4.76 0.45
C ALA A 504 -21.08 5.67 1.61
N PHE A 505 -20.22 6.64 1.93
CA PHE A 505 -20.45 7.61 3.01
C PHE A 505 -20.40 9.04 2.45
N ASP A 506 -21.13 9.95 3.09
CA ASP A 506 -20.95 11.39 2.92
C ASP A 506 -19.56 11.79 3.42
N ALA A 507 -18.72 12.38 2.57
CA ALA A 507 -17.35 12.74 2.89
C ALA A 507 -17.24 13.79 4.02
N ALA A 508 -18.23 14.66 4.17
CA ALA A 508 -18.19 15.68 5.21
C ALA A 508 -18.55 15.12 6.59
N THR A 509 -19.60 14.29 6.66
CA THR A 509 -20.25 13.89 7.90
C THR A 509 -19.99 12.44 8.32
N GLY A 510 -19.51 11.59 7.40
CA GLY A 510 -19.39 10.14 7.63
C GLY A 510 -20.72 9.40 7.65
N LYS A 511 -21.84 10.05 7.30
CA LYS A 511 -23.14 9.38 7.21
C LYS A 511 -23.14 8.33 6.12
N LYS A 512 -23.53 7.07 6.44
CA LYS A 512 -23.73 6.01 5.46
C LYS A 512 -24.90 6.34 4.54
N LEU A 513 -24.67 6.30 3.23
CA LEU A 513 -25.64 6.63 2.18
C LEU A 513 -26.06 5.43 1.33
N TRP A 514 -25.18 4.42 1.23
CA TRP A 514 -25.43 3.22 0.45
C TRP A 514 -24.61 2.05 0.97
N GLU A 515 -25.09 0.83 0.77
CA GLU A 515 -24.41 -0.41 1.13
C GLU A 515 -24.77 -1.54 0.17
N ALA A 516 -23.79 -2.36 -0.17
CA ALA A 516 -23.95 -3.65 -0.84
C ALA A 516 -23.27 -4.76 -0.05
N VAL A 517 -23.86 -5.97 -0.08
CA VAL A 517 -23.26 -7.18 0.48
C VAL A 517 -22.62 -7.97 -0.65
N LEU A 518 -21.31 -8.20 -0.55
CA LEU A 518 -20.54 -8.91 -1.57
C LEU A 518 -20.42 -10.41 -1.23
N GLY A 519 -19.78 -11.17 -2.10
CA GLY A 519 -19.56 -12.59 -1.89
C GLY A 519 -18.47 -12.92 -0.87
N GLY A 520 -17.41 -12.08 -0.77
CA GLY A 520 -16.26 -12.27 0.10
C GLY A 520 -15.86 -11.00 0.83
N ASN A 521 -14.89 -11.09 1.73
CA ASN A 521 -14.28 -9.94 2.40
C ASN A 521 -13.67 -8.98 1.37
N VAL A 522 -13.85 -7.67 1.60
CA VAL A 522 -13.25 -6.66 0.72
C VAL A 522 -11.73 -6.65 0.92
N SER A 523 -11.00 -6.68 -0.18
CA SER A 523 -9.55 -6.58 -0.24
C SER A 523 -9.11 -5.14 -0.53
N VAL A 524 -7.81 -4.92 -0.76
CA VAL A 524 -7.19 -3.58 -0.88
C VAL A 524 -7.67 -2.73 -2.04
N SER A 525 -8.46 -3.25 -2.96
CA SER A 525 -8.90 -2.52 -4.15
C SER A 525 -10.25 -1.86 -3.96
N THR A 526 -10.31 -0.57 -4.26
CA THR A 526 -11.52 0.23 -4.50
C THR A 526 -11.12 1.37 -5.41
N MET A 527 -11.77 1.55 -6.55
CA MET A 527 -11.41 2.55 -7.55
C MET A 527 -12.63 3.09 -8.31
N SER A 528 -12.45 4.21 -9.00
CA SER A 528 -13.45 4.78 -9.90
C SER A 528 -12.84 5.13 -11.24
N TYR A 529 -13.53 4.80 -12.31
CA TYR A 529 -13.14 5.09 -13.70
C TYR A 529 -14.38 5.39 -14.54
N ALA A 530 -14.19 5.84 -15.77
CA ALA A 530 -15.31 5.99 -16.69
C ALA A 530 -15.00 5.39 -18.08
N VAL A 531 -16.05 4.96 -18.76
CA VAL A 531 -15.98 4.49 -20.15
C VAL A 531 -17.16 5.08 -20.90
N LYS A 532 -16.88 5.77 -21.99
CA LYS A 532 -17.92 6.42 -22.84
C LYS A 532 -18.87 7.32 -22.02
N GLY A 533 -18.32 8.06 -21.05
CA GLY A 533 -19.07 9.00 -20.21
C GLY A 533 -19.90 8.36 -19.07
N LYS A 534 -19.84 7.04 -18.88
CA LYS A 534 -20.47 6.34 -17.75
C LYS A 534 -19.41 6.08 -16.67
N GLN A 535 -19.67 6.56 -15.44
CA GLN A 535 -18.81 6.32 -14.27
C GLN A 535 -19.09 4.95 -13.65
N TYR A 536 -18.02 4.28 -13.26
CA TYR A 536 -18.04 2.99 -12.57
C TYR A 536 -17.28 3.08 -11.24
N ILE A 537 -17.72 2.27 -10.27
CA ILE A 537 -17.01 1.99 -9.02
C ILE A 537 -16.67 0.50 -9.03
N ALA A 538 -15.39 0.18 -8.96
CA ALA A 538 -14.92 -1.21 -8.89
C ALA A 538 -14.37 -1.51 -7.49
N VAL A 539 -14.66 -2.71 -7.00
CA VAL A 539 -14.17 -3.24 -5.74
C VAL A 539 -13.86 -4.72 -5.87
N MET A 540 -12.83 -5.19 -5.18
CA MET A 540 -12.44 -6.60 -5.17
C MET A 540 -12.66 -7.22 -3.81
N THR A 541 -13.04 -8.50 -3.82
CA THR A 541 -13.01 -9.36 -2.64
C THR A 541 -11.88 -10.37 -2.79
N GLY A 542 -11.35 -10.86 -1.67
CA GLY A 542 -10.36 -11.93 -1.70
C GLY A 542 -9.58 -12.10 -0.41
N ASN A 543 -8.85 -13.22 -0.36
CA ASN A 543 -8.05 -13.59 0.79
C ASN A 543 -6.69 -12.88 0.79
N ASN A 544 -6.25 -12.50 1.98
CA ASN A 544 -4.90 -12.03 2.24
C ASN A 544 -4.41 -12.53 3.63
N PRO A 545 -3.11 -12.45 3.95
CA PRO A 545 -2.57 -13.01 5.19
C PRO A 545 -3.08 -12.33 6.47
N LYS A 546 -3.47 -11.06 6.41
CA LYS A 546 -3.95 -10.31 7.58
C LYS A 546 -5.35 -10.75 8.04
N VAL A 547 -6.13 -11.36 7.14
CA VAL A 547 -7.47 -11.84 7.47
C VAL A 547 -7.47 -12.86 8.62
N PRO A 548 -6.69 -13.96 8.57
CA PRO A 548 -6.62 -14.91 9.69
C PRO A 548 -6.08 -14.29 10.99
N GLU A 549 -5.11 -13.38 10.89
CA GLU A 549 -4.51 -12.71 12.04
C GLU A 549 -5.53 -11.89 12.83
N LEU A 550 -6.40 -11.17 12.12
CA LEU A 550 -7.41 -10.31 12.71
C LEU A 550 -8.65 -11.08 13.19
N LEU A 551 -9.04 -12.17 12.51
CA LEU A 551 -10.27 -12.90 12.84
C LEU A 551 -10.29 -13.52 14.24
N GLY A 552 -9.14 -13.69 14.89
CA GLY A 552 -9.06 -14.13 16.28
C GLY A 552 -9.82 -13.21 17.24
N GLU A 553 -9.83 -11.91 16.99
CA GLU A 553 -10.55 -10.90 17.77
C GLU A 553 -12.03 -10.78 17.40
N PHE A 554 -12.42 -11.27 16.23
CA PHE A 554 -13.76 -11.10 15.66
C PHE A 554 -14.41 -12.46 15.32
N PRO A 555 -14.64 -13.35 16.32
CA PRO A 555 -15.13 -14.70 16.08
C PRO A 555 -16.54 -14.74 15.48
N GLU A 556 -17.28 -13.64 15.57
CA GLU A 556 -18.60 -13.47 14.94
C GLU A 556 -18.52 -13.34 13.41
N ILE A 557 -17.36 -12.95 12.85
CA ILE A 557 -17.17 -12.78 11.41
C ILE A 557 -16.78 -14.13 10.81
N LYS A 558 -17.58 -14.62 9.87
CA LYS A 558 -17.34 -15.86 9.13
C LYS A 558 -17.00 -15.53 7.69
N ILE A 559 -15.75 -15.72 7.31
CA ILE A 559 -15.26 -15.48 5.95
C ILE A 559 -15.29 -16.78 5.16
N GLN A 560 -15.77 -16.68 3.91
CA GLN A 560 -15.65 -17.78 2.96
C GLN A 560 -14.23 -17.77 2.35
N PRO A 561 -13.41 -18.82 2.57
CA PRO A 561 -12.10 -18.94 1.95
C PRO A 561 -12.18 -18.93 0.41
N ASP A 562 -11.14 -18.37 -0.23
CA ASP A 562 -10.96 -18.38 -1.69
C ASP A 562 -12.09 -17.74 -2.51
N TYR A 563 -12.89 -16.88 -1.90
CA TYR A 563 -13.94 -16.15 -2.60
C TYR A 563 -13.37 -14.84 -3.19
N ASN A 564 -12.57 -14.99 -4.24
CA ASN A 564 -11.96 -13.87 -4.96
C ASN A 564 -12.86 -13.45 -6.12
N ALA A 565 -13.25 -12.19 -6.18
CA ALA A 565 -14.07 -11.66 -7.26
C ALA A 565 -13.89 -10.15 -7.42
N LEU A 566 -14.06 -9.69 -8.66
CA LEU A 566 -14.22 -8.28 -9.01
C LEU A 566 -15.72 -7.96 -9.10
N TYR A 567 -16.14 -6.87 -8.49
CA TYR A 567 -17.50 -6.32 -8.55
C TYR A 567 -17.45 -4.91 -9.11
N VAL A 568 -18.32 -4.60 -10.03
CA VAL A 568 -18.41 -3.28 -10.65
C VAL A 568 -19.82 -2.74 -10.56
N PHE A 569 -19.94 -1.50 -10.10
CA PHE A 569 -21.20 -0.78 -9.88
C PHE A 569 -21.25 0.47 -10.74
N ALA A 570 -22.45 0.85 -11.18
CA ALA A 570 -22.73 2.11 -11.86
C ALA A 570 -24.17 2.55 -11.60
N LEU A 571 -24.49 3.78 -11.99
CA LEU A 571 -25.88 4.23 -12.09
C LEU A 571 -26.59 3.51 -13.25
N PRO A 572 -27.91 3.35 -13.17
CA PRO A 572 -28.73 2.76 -14.25
C PRO A 572 -28.53 3.41 -15.61
#